data_7b5ee8532bfbce300728639f94817742
#
_entry.id   7b5ee8532bfbce300728639f94817742
#
_cell.length_a   1.000
_cell.length_b   1.000
_cell.length_c   1.000
_cell.angle_alpha   90.00
_cell.angle_beta   90.00
_cell.angle_gamma   90.00
#
_symmetry.space_group_name_H-M   'P 1'
#
loop_
_entity.id
_entity.type
_entity.pdbx_description
1 polymer ?
#
loop_
_entity_poly.entity_id
_entity_poly.type
_entity_poly.pdbx_seq_one_letter_code
_entity_poly.pdbx_strand_id
1 'polypeptide(L)'
;MEGCDLEIQNNKGSTALCFAAAAGHVDIAKLLVQKNPKLPTISGFEGVTPLYMAVLQAHSEMAHYLFSLPAFEFWSTDHQVALLTTAIDSGLYGLAMSIVDQHKTLAVTEDSNGETPLQVLARKPSAFCGSSEGGLWDTSNIATTILSYMKLKTHKNSAQCDAHKLLGYLWDSVISQEDVETAQIVGNTSKLFFVAAESGNDEFLVELIRRYPDFLYKVNQSKHSIFHIAVLRRYVRVFNLMHELVGVKELIATYIDKDGNNMLHLAAKLSPQNQLSIIPGAALQMQREVLWYKEVEKIVQPLYRDMKNNAGQTPYDIFLEEHEKLMKEGEKLMKQTAKSCMLVTMLIATVVFTTAFTVPGGYNNNTGAPILQNDKVFMVFPISEAVATLSSLTSMLMFLSILTSRYTEMDFLNSLPFWLVIGVGALFISIVAMMVAFCTCLLSYEHGLVAATALLAFFASVPIMFIILKYELLVTVLRCTYGCRWLFRSNNRLFT
;
A
#
# COMPACT_ATOMS: atom_id res chain seq x y z
N MET A 1 22.66 -23.56 42.86
CA MET A 1 23.14 -22.20 42.54
C MET A 1 22.71 -21.27 43.63
N GLU A 2 23.67 -20.71 44.31
CA GLU A 2 23.42 -19.64 45.29
C GLU A 2 23.03 -18.35 44.58
N GLY A 3 22.30 -17.42 45.23
CA GLY A 3 21.78 -16.21 44.58
C GLY A 3 22.86 -15.36 43.88
N CYS A 4 24.10 -15.36 44.41
CA CYS A 4 25.24 -14.63 43.85
C CYS A 4 25.72 -15.19 42.47
N ASP A 5 25.57 -16.49 42.23
CA ASP A 5 25.94 -17.09 40.93
C ASP A 5 25.07 -16.60 39.75
N LEU A 6 23.88 -16.08 40.02
CA LEU A 6 22.95 -15.56 39.05
C LEU A 6 23.27 -14.13 38.58
N GLU A 7 24.10 -13.40 39.31
CA GLU A 7 24.56 -12.05 38.96
C GLU A 7 25.77 -12.05 38.01
N ILE A 8 26.29 -13.24 37.67
CA ILE A 8 27.39 -13.38 36.72
C ILE A 8 26.99 -12.79 35.35
N GLN A 9 27.78 -11.85 34.91
CA GLN A 9 27.65 -11.21 33.62
C GLN A 9 28.59 -11.87 32.60
N ASN A 10 28.11 -11.99 31.37
CA ASN A 10 28.95 -12.44 30.25
C ASN A 10 29.97 -11.36 29.84
N ASN A 11 30.80 -11.64 28.83
CA ASN A 11 31.81 -10.71 28.28
C ASN A 11 31.20 -9.38 27.77
N LYS A 12 29.88 -9.30 27.61
CA LYS A 12 29.12 -8.11 27.21
C LYS A 12 28.35 -7.47 28.36
N GLY A 13 28.53 -7.92 29.59
CA GLY A 13 27.87 -7.40 30.77
C GLY A 13 26.43 -7.89 31.00
N SER A 14 25.89 -8.79 30.19
CA SER A 14 24.50 -9.26 30.29
C SER A 14 24.36 -10.44 31.25
N THR A 15 23.32 -10.41 32.11
CA THR A 15 22.94 -11.51 33.02
C THR A 15 22.03 -12.53 32.32
N ALA A 16 21.82 -13.68 32.98
CA ALA A 16 20.88 -14.69 32.50
C ALA A 16 19.44 -14.16 32.34
N LEU A 17 19.03 -13.20 33.20
CA LEU A 17 17.73 -12.56 33.11
C LEU A 17 17.59 -11.70 31.86
N CYS A 18 18.67 -11.01 31.41
CA CYS A 18 18.66 -10.24 30.17
C CYS A 18 18.38 -11.16 28.95
N PHE A 19 18.97 -12.36 28.93
CA PHE A 19 18.71 -13.34 27.85
C PHE A 19 17.30 -13.93 27.92
N ALA A 20 16.82 -14.27 29.14
CA ALA A 20 15.44 -14.73 29.30
C ALA A 20 14.42 -13.66 28.87
N ALA A 21 14.70 -12.39 29.19
CA ALA A 21 13.87 -11.26 28.78
C ALA A 21 13.88 -11.04 27.25
N ALA A 22 15.06 -11.10 26.63
CA ALA A 22 15.21 -10.98 25.18
C ALA A 22 14.55 -12.13 24.40
N ALA A 23 14.50 -13.34 25.00
CA ALA A 23 13.87 -14.52 24.41
C ALA A 23 12.38 -14.66 24.75
N GLY A 24 11.83 -13.83 25.65
CA GLY A 24 10.43 -13.88 26.07
C GLY A 24 10.06 -15.05 26.99
N HIS A 25 11.02 -15.72 27.61
CA HIS A 25 10.78 -16.89 28.48
C HIS A 25 10.36 -16.46 29.91
N VAL A 26 9.08 -16.18 30.10
CA VAL A 26 8.50 -15.65 31.34
C VAL A 26 8.71 -16.59 32.52
N ASP A 27 8.55 -17.91 32.35
CA ASP A 27 8.70 -18.89 33.42
C ASP A 27 10.14 -18.94 33.94
N ILE A 28 11.13 -18.86 33.03
CA ILE A 28 12.55 -18.79 33.40
C ILE A 28 12.83 -17.49 34.16
N ALA A 29 12.31 -16.38 33.70
CA ALA A 29 12.47 -15.09 34.36
C ALA A 29 11.87 -15.10 35.77
N LYS A 30 10.67 -15.67 35.96
CA LYS A 30 10.04 -15.82 37.28
C LYS A 30 10.93 -16.61 38.23
N LEU A 31 11.48 -17.74 37.79
CA LEU A 31 12.38 -18.57 38.58
C LEU A 31 13.67 -17.84 38.95
N LEU A 32 14.26 -17.06 38.05
CA LEU A 32 15.49 -16.30 38.30
C LEU A 32 15.23 -15.18 39.28
N VAL A 33 14.15 -14.40 39.15
CA VAL A 33 13.77 -13.31 40.04
C VAL A 33 13.38 -13.84 41.40
N GLN A 34 12.69 -14.98 41.47
CA GLN A 34 12.35 -15.61 42.78
C GLN A 34 13.60 -16.02 43.57
N LYS A 35 14.68 -16.45 42.89
CA LYS A 35 15.95 -16.80 43.51
C LYS A 35 16.82 -15.59 43.87
N ASN A 36 16.79 -14.55 43.04
CA ASN A 36 17.50 -13.30 43.27
C ASN A 36 16.66 -12.09 42.82
N PRO A 37 15.96 -11.41 43.76
CA PRO A 37 15.12 -10.25 43.48
C PRO A 37 15.88 -9.03 42.95
N LYS A 38 17.23 -8.99 43.06
CA LYS A 38 18.05 -7.88 42.55
C LYS A 38 18.31 -7.96 41.02
N LEU A 39 18.13 -9.12 40.39
CA LEU A 39 18.43 -9.30 38.99
C LEU A 39 17.74 -8.30 38.03
N PRO A 40 16.48 -7.88 38.25
CA PRO A 40 15.82 -6.90 37.37
C PRO A 40 16.48 -5.52 37.37
N THR A 41 17.24 -5.15 38.43
CA THR A 41 17.93 -3.87 38.52
C THR A 41 19.34 -3.88 37.92
N ILE A 42 19.87 -5.08 37.59
CA ILE A 42 21.20 -5.22 37.02
C ILE A 42 21.09 -4.98 35.51
N SER A 43 21.71 -3.88 35.06
CA SER A 43 21.79 -3.57 33.63
C SER A 43 22.79 -4.49 32.92
N GLY A 44 22.46 -4.84 31.67
CA GLY A 44 23.30 -5.62 30.77
C GLY A 44 24.16 -4.76 29.86
N PHE A 45 24.36 -5.25 28.63
CA PHE A 45 25.14 -4.57 27.58
C PHE A 45 24.66 -3.13 27.37
N GLU A 46 25.60 -2.17 27.33
CA GLU A 46 25.32 -0.72 27.15
C GLU A 46 24.35 -0.13 28.20
N GLY A 47 24.26 -0.72 29.37
CA GLY A 47 23.35 -0.22 30.41
C GLY A 47 21.89 -0.61 30.25
N VAL A 48 21.58 -1.48 29.29
CA VAL A 48 20.20 -1.90 28.95
C VAL A 48 19.68 -2.87 30.01
N THR A 49 18.54 -2.56 30.61
CA THR A 49 17.90 -3.41 31.63
C THR A 49 17.12 -4.58 31.01
N PRO A 50 16.85 -5.67 31.78
CA PRO A 50 16.02 -6.77 31.30
C PRO A 50 14.62 -6.32 30.82
N LEU A 51 13.99 -5.36 31.50
CA LEU A 51 12.71 -4.79 31.10
C LEU A 51 12.80 -4.10 29.72
N TYR A 52 13.84 -3.28 29.53
CA TYR A 52 14.04 -2.59 28.26
C TYR A 52 14.25 -3.59 27.10
N MET A 53 15.02 -4.67 27.36
CA MET A 53 15.20 -5.76 26.37
C MET A 53 13.88 -6.46 25.99
N ALA A 54 13.02 -6.75 26.97
CA ALA A 54 11.71 -7.36 26.72
C ALA A 54 10.82 -6.43 25.87
N VAL A 55 10.86 -5.12 26.13
CA VAL A 55 10.11 -4.12 25.37
C VAL A 55 10.64 -3.97 23.95
N LEU A 56 11.97 -3.93 23.77
CA LEU A 56 12.61 -3.83 22.46
C LEU A 56 12.26 -5.00 21.54
N GLN A 57 12.13 -6.20 22.11
CA GLN A 57 11.74 -7.42 21.38
C GLN A 57 10.20 -7.64 21.31
N ALA A 58 9.42 -6.68 21.78
CA ALA A 58 7.96 -6.72 21.80
C ALA A 58 7.34 -7.93 22.54
N HIS A 59 8.02 -8.46 23.56
CA HIS A 59 7.53 -9.55 24.40
C HIS A 59 6.55 -9.03 25.47
N SER A 60 5.26 -8.93 25.12
CA SER A 60 4.23 -8.31 25.96
C SER A 60 4.13 -8.90 27.36
N GLU A 61 4.00 -10.21 27.49
CA GLU A 61 3.86 -10.89 28.82
C GLU A 61 5.10 -10.70 29.68
N MET A 62 6.29 -10.80 29.09
CA MET A 62 7.56 -10.57 29.77
C MET A 62 7.69 -9.14 30.24
N ALA A 63 7.35 -8.17 29.40
CA ALA A 63 7.42 -6.75 29.70
C ALA A 63 6.46 -6.37 30.84
N HIS A 64 5.22 -6.86 30.83
CA HIS A 64 4.26 -6.64 31.92
C HIS A 64 4.73 -7.29 33.23
N TYR A 65 5.28 -8.52 33.18
CA TYR A 65 5.83 -9.14 34.36
C TYR A 65 6.99 -8.35 34.98
N LEU A 66 7.98 -7.97 34.17
CA LEU A 66 9.13 -7.21 34.68
C LEU A 66 8.76 -5.79 35.13
N PHE A 67 7.77 -5.15 34.49
CA PHE A 67 7.23 -3.86 34.90
C PHE A 67 6.50 -3.92 36.26
N SER A 68 5.87 -5.04 36.59
CA SER A 68 5.21 -5.22 37.90
C SER A 68 6.19 -5.29 39.06
N LEU A 69 7.51 -5.37 38.80
CA LEU A 69 8.56 -5.38 39.82
C LEU A 69 8.99 -3.94 40.12
N PRO A 70 9.43 -3.65 41.37
CA PRO A 70 9.74 -2.27 41.83
C PRO A 70 11.00 -1.67 41.16
N ALA A 71 11.64 -2.37 40.25
CA ALA A 71 12.87 -1.92 39.58
C ALA A 71 12.70 -0.62 38.76
N PHE A 72 11.52 -0.41 38.15
CA PHE A 72 11.23 0.76 37.31
C PHE A 72 11.24 2.10 38.10
N GLU A 73 10.81 2.11 39.32
CA GLU A 73 10.75 3.31 40.16
C GLU A 73 12.13 3.91 40.45
N PHE A 74 13.20 3.10 40.41
CA PHE A 74 14.57 3.52 40.66
C PHE A 74 15.29 4.08 39.42
N TRP A 75 14.62 4.12 38.26
CA TRP A 75 15.25 4.63 37.05
C TRP A 75 15.18 6.16 36.97
N SER A 76 16.17 6.75 36.29
CA SER A 76 16.12 8.19 35.98
C SER A 76 14.96 8.47 35.00
N THR A 77 14.46 9.70 35.05
CA THR A 77 13.35 10.15 34.17
C THR A 77 13.64 9.88 32.69
N ASP A 78 14.91 10.12 32.28
CA ASP A 78 15.33 9.88 30.90
C ASP A 78 15.18 8.40 30.47
N HIS A 79 15.55 7.46 31.35
CA HIS A 79 15.37 6.03 31.09
C HIS A 79 13.91 5.61 31.13
N GLN A 80 13.08 6.23 31.95
CA GLN A 80 11.64 5.97 32.00
C GLN A 80 10.93 6.45 30.74
N VAL A 81 11.28 7.64 30.24
CA VAL A 81 10.75 8.17 28.97
C VAL A 81 11.22 7.32 27.79
N ALA A 82 12.51 6.94 27.76
CA ALA A 82 13.04 6.07 26.74
C ALA A 82 12.32 4.71 26.69
N LEU A 83 11.96 4.14 27.86
CA LEU A 83 11.14 2.93 27.91
C LEU A 83 9.74 3.16 27.33
N LEU A 84 9.08 4.26 27.71
CA LEU A 84 7.75 4.61 27.23
C LEU A 84 7.72 4.79 25.71
N THR A 85 8.67 5.54 25.15
CA THR A 85 8.78 5.76 23.70
C THR A 85 9.09 4.46 22.98
N THR A 86 9.98 3.60 23.53
CA THR A 86 10.27 2.28 22.96
C THR A 86 9.05 1.35 23.04
N ALA A 87 8.26 1.38 24.11
CA ALA A 87 7.04 0.60 24.25
C ALA A 87 5.99 0.99 23.17
N ILE A 88 5.86 2.29 22.87
CA ILE A 88 5.02 2.80 21.79
C ILE A 88 5.55 2.30 20.45
N ASP A 89 6.87 2.40 20.21
CA ASP A 89 7.49 1.95 18.95
C ASP A 89 7.37 0.43 18.75
N SER A 90 7.48 -0.35 19.82
CA SER A 90 7.31 -1.81 19.76
C SER A 90 5.85 -2.27 19.69
N GLY A 91 4.88 -1.32 19.79
CA GLY A 91 3.44 -1.63 19.75
C GLY A 91 2.86 -2.20 21.02
N LEU A 92 3.57 -2.06 22.17
CA LEU A 92 3.12 -2.49 23.50
C LEU A 92 2.25 -1.41 24.16
N TYR A 93 1.13 -1.05 23.50
CA TYR A 93 0.27 0.08 23.95
C TYR A 93 -0.34 -0.14 25.34
N GLY A 94 -0.64 -1.40 25.70
CA GLY A 94 -1.11 -1.74 27.06
C GLY A 94 -0.09 -1.40 28.14
N LEU A 95 1.19 -1.74 27.91
CA LEU A 95 2.29 -1.39 28.81
C LEU A 95 2.48 0.13 28.87
N ALA A 96 2.47 0.80 27.70
CA ALA A 96 2.59 2.26 27.62
C ALA A 96 1.49 2.97 28.43
N MET A 97 0.23 2.50 28.35
CA MET A 97 -0.88 3.01 29.18
C MET A 97 -0.60 2.82 30.66
N SER A 98 -0.11 1.64 31.08
CA SER A 98 0.21 1.37 32.49
C SER A 98 1.33 2.28 33.02
N ILE A 99 2.34 2.58 32.18
CA ILE A 99 3.42 3.51 32.53
C ILE A 99 2.89 4.94 32.72
N VAL A 100 2.06 5.42 31.78
CA VAL A 100 1.48 6.78 31.82
C VAL A 100 0.51 6.93 33.00
N ASP A 101 -0.25 5.90 33.34
CA ASP A 101 -1.20 5.91 34.45
C ASP A 101 -0.47 6.08 35.80
N GLN A 102 0.68 5.42 35.95
CA GLN A 102 1.52 5.55 37.18
C GLN A 102 2.33 6.85 37.18
N HIS A 103 2.82 7.30 36.03
CA HIS A 103 3.74 8.44 35.90
C HIS A 103 3.28 9.42 34.83
N LYS A 104 2.23 10.21 35.12
CA LYS A 104 1.61 11.16 34.16
C LYS A 104 2.57 12.19 33.58
N THR A 105 3.60 12.57 34.34
CA THR A 105 4.62 13.55 33.93
C THR A 105 5.42 13.08 32.71
N LEU A 106 5.58 11.76 32.52
CA LEU A 106 6.32 11.20 31.40
C LEU A 106 5.63 11.45 30.04
N ALA A 107 4.33 11.70 30.03
CA ALA A 107 3.57 11.96 28.80
C ALA A 107 4.02 13.24 28.08
N VAL A 108 4.58 14.22 28.80
CA VAL A 108 5.04 15.50 28.24
C VAL A 108 6.55 15.64 28.19
N THR A 109 7.28 14.71 28.80
CA THR A 109 8.74 14.73 28.85
C THR A 109 9.32 14.29 27.51
N GLU A 110 10.33 15.01 27.03
CA GLU A 110 11.06 14.67 25.82
C GLU A 110 12.10 13.58 26.09
N ASP A 111 12.28 12.67 25.14
CA ASP A 111 13.35 11.66 25.18
C ASP A 111 14.71 12.25 24.75
N SER A 112 15.75 11.42 24.72
CA SER A 112 17.08 11.81 24.27
C SER A 112 17.16 12.38 22.84
N ASN A 113 16.14 12.14 22.03
CA ASN A 113 16.01 12.66 20.66
C ASN A 113 15.21 13.97 20.61
N GLY A 114 14.71 14.47 21.75
CA GLY A 114 13.84 15.64 21.82
C GLY A 114 12.41 15.34 21.34
N GLU A 115 11.97 14.07 21.42
CA GLU A 115 10.64 13.64 21.01
C GLU A 115 9.78 13.28 22.24
N THR A 116 8.55 13.76 22.25
CA THR A 116 7.57 13.35 23.26
C THR A 116 6.90 12.02 22.86
N PRO A 117 6.36 11.24 23.83
CA PRO A 117 5.62 10.01 23.56
C PRO A 117 4.49 10.21 22.54
N LEU A 118 3.86 11.38 22.56
CA LEU A 118 2.79 11.74 21.62
C LEU A 118 3.33 11.94 20.20
N GLN A 119 4.55 12.49 20.02
CA GLN A 119 5.21 12.62 18.72
C GLN A 119 5.60 11.25 18.15
N VAL A 120 6.09 10.35 19.00
CA VAL A 120 6.40 8.97 18.59
C VAL A 120 5.13 8.27 18.09
N LEU A 121 4.01 8.40 18.80
CA LEU A 121 2.73 7.84 18.38
C LEU A 121 2.20 8.48 17.10
N ALA A 122 2.34 9.80 16.94
CA ALA A 122 1.94 10.54 15.72
C ALA A 122 2.70 10.04 14.46
N ARG A 123 3.98 9.68 14.64
CA ARG A 123 4.85 9.18 13.55
C ARG A 123 4.55 7.73 13.15
N LYS A 124 3.64 7.03 13.85
CA LYS A 124 3.35 5.61 13.64
C LYS A 124 1.93 5.36 13.10
N PRO A 125 1.67 5.55 11.79
CA PRO A 125 0.34 5.32 11.22
C PRO A 125 -0.10 3.86 11.35
N SER A 126 0.84 2.90 11.35
CA SER A 126 0.54 1.47 11.52
C SER A 126 -0.13 1.13 12.87
N ALA A 127 -0.04 2.00 13.88
CA ALA A 127 -0.71 1.85 15.17
C ALA A 127 -2.24 1.94 15.05
N PHE A 128 -2.71 2.78 14.14
CA PHE A 128 -4.12 3.13 13.95
C PHE A 128 -4.73 2.42 12.74
N CYS A 129 -3.94 2.17 11.72
CA CYS A 129 -4.41 1.48 10.51
C CYS A 129 -4.51 -0.02 10.71
N GLY A 130 -5.70 -0.57 10.60
CA GLY A 130 -5.87 -1.97 10.22
C GLY A 130 -5.24 -2.17 8.84
N SER A 131 -4.39 -3.18 8.70
CA SER A 131 -3.60 -3.64 7.54
C SER A 131 -4.10 -3.32 6.09
N SER A 132 -4.77 -2.19 5.89
CA SER A 132 -5.32 -1.77 4.61
C SER A 132 -4.50 -0.69 3.88
N GLU A 133 -3.30 -0.31 4.39
CA GLU A 133 -2.43 0.61 3.65
C GLU A 133 -1.81 -0.01 2.40
N GLY A 134 -1.67 -1.35 2.34
CA GLY A 134 -1.39 -2.09 1.12
C GLY A 134 -2.62 -2.42 0.29
N GLY A 135 -3.81 -2.13 0.77
CA GLY A 135 -5.06 -2.81 0.42
C GLY A 135 -5.57 -2.68 -1.01
N LEU A 136 -5.12 -1.73 -1.82
CA LEU A 136 -5.47 -1.66 -3.25
C LEU A 136 -4.28 -1.90 -4.18
N TRP A 137 -3.06 -1.76 -3.67
CA TRP A 137 -1.83 -1.85 -4.45
C TRP A 137 -0.94 -3.02 -4.03
N ASP A 138 -1.23 -3.64 -2.86
CA ASP A 138 -0.52 -4.84 -2.42
C ASP A 138 -0.90 -6.01 -3.32
N THR A 139 -0.01 -6.30 -4.27
CA THR A 139 -0.14 -7.41 -5.24
C THR A 139 0.13 -8.77 -4.60
N SER A 140 0.36 -8.82 -3.27
CA SER A 140 0.56 -10.08 -2.58
C SER A 140 -0.73 -10.89 -2.56
N ASN A 141 -0.69 -11.96 -3.29
CA ASN A 141 -1.59 -13.13 -3.37
C ASN A 141 -2.96 -13.01 -2.68
N ILE A 142 -4.03 -13.02 -3.48
CA ILE A 142 -5.44 -13.11 -3.02
C ILE A 142 -5.61 -14.21 -1.97
N ALA A 143 -4.91 -15.34 -2.09
CA ALA A 143 -4.94 -16.45 -1.14
C ALA A 143 -4.36 -16.05 0.23
N THR A 144 -3.25 -15.30 0.30
CA THR A 144 -2.70 -14.80 1.56
C THR A 144 -3.56 -13.70 2.16
N THR A 145 -4.20 -12.87 1.33
CA THR A 145 -5.15 -11.84 1.77
C THR A 145 -6.41 -12.45 2.39
N ILE A 146 -6.98 -13.49 1.79
CA ILE A 146 -8.13 -14.21 2.35
C ILE A 146 -7.76 -14.95 3.64
N LEU A 147 -6.59 -15.62 3.67
CA LEU A 147 -6.09 -16.33 4.86
C LEU A 147 -5.70 -15.36 6.00
N SER A 148 -5.12 -14.21 5.67
CA SER A 148 -4.81 -13.16 6.65
C SER A 148 -6.08 -12.50 7.16
N TYR A 149 -7.08 -12.30 6.31
CA TYR A 149 -8.37 -11.73 6.70
C TYR A 149 -9.13 -12.61 7.69
N MET A 150 -9.02 -13.94 7.55
CA MET A 150 -9.66 -14.87 8.49
C MET A 150 -8.90 -15.08 9.79
N LYS A 151 -7.56 -15.04 9.81
CA LYS A 151 -6.73 -15.36 10.99
C LYS A 151 -6.30 -14.17 11.84
N LEU A 152 -6.16 -12.97 11.27
CA LEU A 152 -5.63 -11.78 11.97
C LEU A 152 -6.69 -10.79 12.46
N LYS A 153 -7.97 -10.98 12.13
CA LYS A 153 -9.03 -10.03 12.45
C LYS A 153 -9.24 -9.86 13.95
N THR A 154 -9.00 -10.88 14.76
CA THR A 154 -9.23 -10.83 16.22
C THR A 154 -8.10 -10.14 17.00
N HIS A 155 -6.83 -10.35 16.62
CA HIS A 155 -5.69 -9.77 17.35
C HIS A 155 -5.39 -8.30 16.97
N LYS A 156 -5.64 -7.92 15.70
CA LYS A 156 -5.41 -6.54 15.22
C LYS A 156 -6.45 -5.55 15.72
N ASN A 157 -7.69 -5.95 15.89
CA ASN A 157 -8.74 -5.06 16.41
C ASN A 157 -8.48 -4.65 17.87
N SER A 158 -7.85 -5.50 18.66
CA SER A 158 -7.47 -5.21 20.05
C SER A 158 -6.36 -4.16 20.10
N ALA A 159 -5.26 -4.35 19.37
CA ALA A 159 -4.12 -3.42 19.37
C ALA A 159 -4.48 -2.01 18.86
N GLN A 160 -5.38 -1.91 17.87
CA GLN A 160 -5.89 -0.62 17.38
C GLN A 160 -6.72 0.10 18.42
N CYS A 161 -7.62 -0.62 19.09
CA CYS A 161 -8.41 -0.07 20.18
C CYS A 161 -7.49 0.47 21.31
N ASP A 162 -6.39 -0.22 21.58
CA ASP A 162 -5.44 0.17 22.61
C ASP A 162 -4.59 1.39 22.18
N ALA A 163 -4.25 1.53 20.90
CA ALA A 163 -3.58 2.73 20.37
C ALA A 163 -4.47 3.98 20.47
N HIS A 164 -5.75 3.87 20.15
CA HIS A 164 -6.71 4.98 20.32
C HIS A 164 -6.92 5.33 21.80
N LYS A 165 -6.97 4.34 22.69
CA LYS A 165 -7.05 4.59 24.12
C LYS A 165 -5.78 5.28 24.61
N LEU A 166 -4.59 4.80 24.21
CA LEU A 166 -3.32 5.41 24.58
C LEU A 166 -3.26 6.87 24.11
N LEU A 167 -3.72 7.17 22.89
CA LEU A 167 -3.82 8.55 22.41
C LEU A 167 -4.67 9.42 23.34
N GLY A 168 -5.82 8.92 23.77
CA GLY A 168 -6.68 9.61 24.76
C GLY A 168 -5.95 9.84 26.09
N TYR A 169 -5.31 8.81 26.65
CA TYR A 169 -4.57 8.91 27.92
C TYR A 169 -3.40 9.90 27.87
N LEU A 170 -2.58 9.83 26.81
CA LEU A 170 -1.47 10.77 26.61
C LEU A 170 -1.99 12.20 26.47
N TRP A 171 -3.07 12.38 25.72
CA TRP A 171 -3.68 13.67 25.47
C TRP A 171 -4.28 14.29 26.75
N ASP A 172 -5.04 13.52 27.50
CA ASP A 172 -5.63 13.96 28.78
C ASP A 172 -4.53 14.31 29.81
N SER A 173 -3.39 13.59 29.78
CA SER A 173 -2.23 13.90 30.61
C SER A 173 -1.57 15.22 30.20
N VAL A 174 -1.49 15.53 28.90
CA VAL A 174 -0.97 16.81 28.41
C VAL A 174 -1.88 17.97 28.84
N ILE A 175 -3.21 17.81 28.71
CA ILE A 175 -4.17 18.87 29.12
C ILE A 175 -4.18 19.07 30.65
N SER A 176 -4.08 18.00 31.43
CA SER A 176 -4.15 18.09 32.88
C SER A 176 -2.95 18.79 33.53
N GLN A 177 -1.87 19.02 32.80
CA GLN A 177 -0.67 19.75 33.26
C GLN A 177 -0.69 21.23 32.90
N GLU A 178 -1.86 21.83 32.74
CA GLU A 178 -2.12 23.21 32.26
C GLU A 178 -1.69 24.34 33.20
N ASP A 179 -0.60 24.20 33.94
CA ASP A 179 0.07 25.36 34.58
C ASP A 179 1.20 25.95 33.68
N VAL A 180 1.44 25.39 32.48
CA VAL A 180 2.47 25.85 31.56
C VAL A 180 1.82 26.69 30.45
N GLU A 181 2.32 27.91 30.26
CA GLU A 181 1.91 28.93 29.29
C GLU A 181 1.29 28.36 28.01
N THR A 182 0.04 28.70 27.72
CA THR A 182 -0.77 28.30 26.55
C THR A 182 -0.02 28.40 25.23
N ALA A 183 0.97 29.28 25.11
CA ALA A 183 1.81 29.46 23.94
C ALA A 183 2.76 28.29 23.65
N GLN A 184 3.31 27.61 24.67
CA GLN A 184 4.19 26.46 24.49
C GLN A 184 3.38 25.22 24.11
N ILE A 185 2.20 25.03 24.69
CA ILE A 185 1.29 23.93 24.33
C ILE A 185 0.86 24.06 22.87
N VAL A 186 0.45 25.25 22.44
CA VAL A 186 0.08 25.52 21.04
C VAL A 186 1.26 25.30 20.08
N GLY A 187 2.48 25.67 20.48
CA GLY A 187 3.70 25.45 19.69
C GLY A 187 4.01 23.96 19.52
N ASN A 188 3.97 23.20 20.61
CA ASN A 188 4.22 21.75 20.59
C ASN A 188 3.10 20.99 19.87
N THR A 189 1.85 21.36 20.05
CA THR A 189 0.71 20.75 19.36
C THR A 189 0.75 21.01 17.84
N SER A 190 1.19 22.20 17.42
CA SER A 190 1.37 22.45 15.98
C SER A 190 2.48 21.59 15.38
N LYS A 191 3.58 21.33 16.11
CA LYS A 191 4.59 20.34 15.69
C LYS A 191 4.01 18.95 15.49
N LEU A 192 3.20 18.47 16.45
CA LEU A 192 2.53 17.17 16.37
C LEU A 192 1.69 17.03 15.09
N PHE A 193 0.95 18.09 14.75
CA PHE A 193 0.10 18.12 13.58
C PHE A 193 0.89 17.91 12.27
N PHE A 194 2.06 18.56 12.18
CA PHE A 194 2.95 18.39 11.02
C PHE A 194 3.65 17.03 11.03
N VAL A 195 4.09 16.53 12.18
CA VAL A 195 4.69 15.18 12.31
C VAL A 195 3.72 14.09 11.85
N ALA A 196 2.45 14.18 12.27
CA ALA A 196 1.42 13.25 11.83
C ALA A 196 1.14 13.35 10.33
N ALA A 197 1.14 14.57 9.76
CA ALA A 197 0.96 14.79 8.34
C ALA A 197 2.14 14.26 7.52
N GLU A 198 3.38 14.45 7.98
CA GLU A 198 4.60 13.95 7.35
C GLU A 198 4.71 12.42 7.37
N SER A 199 4.09 11.79 8.36
CA SER A 199 4.03 10.33 8.50
C SER A 199 2.81 9.72 7.80
N GLY A 200 1.84 10.53 7.36
CA GLY A 200 0.61 10.07 6.75
C GLY A 200 -0.40 9.46 7.73
N ASN A 201 -0.33 9.83 9.01
CA ASN A 201 -1.20 9.30 10.07
C ASN A 201 -2.57 10.02 10.07
N ASP A 202 -3.47 9.59 9.21
CA ASP A 202 -4.79 10.18 9.01
C ASP A 202 -5.71 10.06 10.25
N GLU A 203 -5.69 8.94 10.96
CA GLU A 203 -6.51 8.72 12.14
C GLU A 203 -6.10 9.66 13.30
N PHE A 204 -4.79 9.81 13.50
CA PHE A 204 -4.25 10.76 14.48
C PHE A 204 -4.64 12.20 14.12
N LEU A 205 -4.56 12.56 12.83
CA LEU A 205 -4.97 13.88 12.35
C LEU A 205 -6.47 14.13 12.54
N VAL A 206 -7.33 13.14 12.27
CA VAL A 206 -8.78 13.23 12.50
C VAL A 206 -9.06 13.56 13.96
N GLU A 207 -8.43 12.86 14.89
CA GLU A 207 -8.63 13.10 16.33
C GLU A 207 -8.16 14.50 16.75
N LEU A 208 -7.01 14.96 16.23
CA LEU A 208 -6.53 16.32 16.49
C LEU A 208 -7.43 17.39 15.89
N ILE A 209 -7.92 17.22 14.65
CA ILE A 209 -8.80 18.19 13.98
C ILE A 209 -10.13 18.32 14.73
N ARG A 210 -10.67 17.20 15.23
CA ARG A 210 -11.91 17.22 16.03
C ARG A 210 -11.77 18.06 17.30
N ARG A 211 -10.61 17.99 17.95
CA ARG A 211 -10.34 18.73 19.20
C ARG A 211 -9.91 20.18 18.95
N TYR A 212 -9.13 20.40 17.90
CA TYR A 212 -8.53 21.71 17.56
C TYR A 212 -8.67 22.04 16.09
N PRO A 213 -9.86 22.42 15.60
CA PRO A 213 -10.08 22.72 14.18
C PRO A 213 -9.22 23.89 13.67
N ASP A 214 -8.77 24.79 14.54
CA ASP A 214 -7.93 25.92 14.15
C ASP A 214 -6.54 25.54 13.60
N PHE A 215 -6.07 24.33 13.91
CA PHE A 215 -4.80 23.83 13.35
C PHE A 215 -4.85 23.55 11.85
N LEU A 216 -6.04 23.41 11.26
CA LEU A 216 -6.22 23.30 9.82
C LEU A 216 -5.61 24.49 9.05
N TYR A 217 -5.61 25.67 9.65
CA TYR A 217 -5.09 26.91 9.05
C TYR A 217 -3.60 27.13 9.31
N LYS A 218 -2.98 26.32 10.16
CA LYS A 218 -1.55 26.44 10.46
C LYS A 218 -0.70 25.99 9.28
N VAL A 219 0.44 26.64 9.14
CA VAL A 219 1.46 26.31 8.15
C VAL A 219 2.82 26.10 8.84
N ASN A 220 3.63 25.21 8.27
CA ASN A 220 4.99 24.97 8.74
C ASN A 220 5.96 26.11 8.31
N GLN A 221 7.24 25.93 8.61
CA GLN A 221 8.30 26.88 8.25
C GLN A 221 8.39 27.14 6.73
N SER A 222 8.02 26.18 5.89
CA SER A 222 7.98 26.30 4.43
C SER A 222 6.66 26.87 3.92
N LYS A 223 5.75 27.30 4.81
CA LYS A 223 4.36 27.71 4.53
C LYS A 223 3.48 26.61 3.95
N HIS A 224 3.81 25.34 4.19
CA HIS A 224 2.96 24.20 3.84
C HIS A 224 1.89 23.96 4.92
N SER A 225 0.64 23.81 4.55
CA SER A 225 -0.39 23.20 5.39
C SER A 225 -0.22 21.67 5.39
N ILE A 226 -0.95 20.96 6.27
CA ILE A 226 -0.96 19.47 6.28
C ILE A 226 -1.36 18.89 4.92
N PHE A 227 -2.26 19.55 4.20
CA PHE A 227 -2.71 19.11 2.87
C PHE A 227 -1.64 19.31 1.80
N HIS A 228 -0.82 20.35 1.90
CA HIS A 228 0.36 20.52 1.03
C HIS A 228 1.36 19.38 1.23
N ILE A 229 1.58 18.97 2.48
CA ILE A 229 2.44 17.83 2.83
C ILE A 229 1.83 16.53 2.28
N ALA A 230 0.53 16.32 2.48
CA ALA A 230 -0.18 15.15 1.96
C ALA A 230 -0.09 15.05 0.43
N VAL A 231 -0.22 16.18 -0.28
CA VAL A 231 -0.07 16.24 -1.73
C VAL A 231 1.35 15.88 -2.15
N LEU A 232 2.36 16.46 -1.52
CA LEU A 232 3.76 16.21 -1.83
C LEU A 232 4.18 14.76 -1.56
N ARG A 233 3.66 14.16 -0.47
CA ARG A 233 3.97 12.79 -0.05
C ARG A 233 3.04 11.72 -0.64
N ARG A 234 1.99 12.10 -1.39
CA ARG A 234 0.97 11.19 -1.96
C ARG A 234 0.14 10.45 -0.89
N TYR A 235 -0.10 11.07 0.26
CA TYR A 235 -0.95 10.50 1.30
C TYR A 235 -2.43 10.73 0.99
N VAL A 236 -3.02 9.78 0.24
CA VAL A 236 -4.42 9.86 -0.25
C VAL A 236 -5.42 10.03 0.88
N ARG A 237 -5.23 9.32 2.01
CA ARG A 237 -6.16 9.37 3.14
C ARG A 237 -6.20 10.74 3.80
N VAL A 238 -5.03 11.35 4.02
CA VAL A 238 -4.93 12.72 4.56
C VAL A 238 -5.50 13.73 3.57
N PHE A 239 -5.22 13.57 2.27
CA PHE A 239 -5.77 14.41 1.23
C PHE A 239 -7.30 14.32 1.15
N ASN A 240 -7.88 13.14 1.33
CA ASN A 240 -9.33 12.93 1.32
C ASN A 240 -10.06 13.68 2.44
N LEU A 241 -9.42 13.96 3.58
CA LEU A 241 -10.00 14.79 4.64
C LEU A 241 -10.37 16.21 4.11
N MET A 242 -9.65 16.69 3.09
CA MET A 242 -9.96 17.98 2.46
C MET A 242 -11.33 17.99 1.78
N HIS A 243 -11.82 16.84 1.29
CA HIS A 243 -13.15 16.75 0.68
C HIS A 243 -14.28 16.84 1.73
N GLU A 244 -13.97 16.57 3.00
CA GLU A 244 -14.95 16.66 4.10
C GLU A 244 -15.06 18.10 4.65
N LEU A 245 -14.05 18.94 4.38
CA LEU A 245 -13.97 20.32 4.87
C LEU A 245 -14.62 21.30 3.89
N VAL A 246 -15.95 21.34 3.85
CA VAL A 246 -16.70 22.26 2.99
C VAL A 246 -16.41 23.72 3.37
N GLY A 247 -15.98 24.54 2.42
CA GLY A 247 -15.61 25.95 2.64
C GLY A 247 -14.14 26.17 3.04
N VAL A 248 -13.59 25.34 3.92
CA VAL A 248 -12.18 25.44 4.36
C VAL A 248 -11.21 25.03 3.24
N LYS A 249 -11.57 24.03 2.43
CA LYS A 249 -10.77 23.55 1.30
C LYS A 249 -10.44 24.66 0.29
N GLU A 250 -11.39 25.55 0.03
CA GLU A 250 -11.24 26.64 -0.95
C GLU A 250 -10.21 27.66 -0.48
N LEU A 251 -10.17 27.94 0.82
CA LEU A 251 -9.18 28.82 1.43
C LEU A 251 -7.79 28.17 1.43
N ILE A 252 -7.68 26.92 1.87
CA ILE A 252 -6.39 26.22 1.93
C ILE A 252 -5.79 26.00 0.53
N ALA A 253 -6.63 25.80 -0.48
CA ALA A 253 -6.18 25.65 -1.87
C ALA A 253 -5.53 26.92 -2.44
N THR A 254 -5.73 28.09 -1.82
CA THR A 254 -5.08 29.36 -2.23
C THR A 254 -3.72 29.58 -1.59
N TYR A 255 -3.31 28.75 -0.63
CA TYR A 255 -2.03 28.91 0.07
C TYR A 255 -0.86 28.70 -0.90
N ILE A 256 0.18 29.50 -0.70
CA ILE A 256 1.39 29.53 -1.52
C ILE A 256 2.58 29.35 -0.59
N ASP A 257 3.52 28.49 -0.97
CA ASP A 257 4.75 28.25 -0.23
C ASP A 257 5.78 29.38 -0.40
N LYS A 258 6.97 29.22 0.19
CA LYS A 258 8.07 30.21 0.11
C LYS A 258 8.61 30.39 -1.31
N ASP A 259 8.52 29.36 -2.14
CA ASP A 259 8.99 29.32 -3.52
C ASP A 259 7.93 29.79 -4.51
N GLY A 260 6.78 30.26 -4.04
CA GLY A 260 5.66 30.67 -4.86
C GLY A 260 4.83 29.50 -5.42
N ASN A 261 5.06 28.28 -4.93
CA ASN A 261 4.29 27.12 -5.38
C ASN A 261 2.94 27.03 -4.67
N ASN A 262 1.88 26.83 -5.41
CA ASN A 262 0.59 26.43 -4.89
C ASN A 262 0.50 24.89 -4.78
N MET A 263 -0.63 24.37 -4.30
CA MET A 263 -0.86 22.95 -4.11
C MET A 263 -0.69 22.13 -5.40
N LEU A 264 -1.04 22.70 -6.58
CA LEU A 264 -0.91 22.01 -7.86
C LEU A 264 0.55 21.90 -8.32
N HIS A 265 1.40 22.92 -8.04
CA HIS A 265 2.84 22.80 -8.26
C HIS A 265 3.46 21.66 -7.44
N LEU A 266 3.01 21.49 -6.18
CA LEU A 266 3.48 20.37 -5.35
C LEU A 266 2.99 19.02 -5.85
N ALA A 267 1.77 18.97 -6.41
CA ALA A 267 1.25 17.77 -7.06
C ALA A 267 2.00 17.44 -8.36
N ALA A 268 2.58 18.43 -9.01
CA ALA A 268 3.36 18.30 -10.23
C ALA A 268 4.78 17.72 -10.00
N LYS A 269 5.33 17.78 -8.79
CA LYS A 269 6.61 17.16 -8.46
C LYS A 269 6.50 15.65 -8.48
N LEU A 270 7.57 14.97 -8.87
CA LEU A 270 7.61 13.49 -8.87
C LEU A 270 7.43 12.96 -7.44
N SER A 271 6.64 11.89 -7.32
CA SER A 271 6.39 11.23 -6.04
C SER A 271 7.66 10.66 -5.41
N PRO A 272 7.78 10.62 -4.06
CA PRO A 272 8.91 9.96 -3.40
C PRO A 272 9.08 8.51 -3.84
N GLN A 273 10.33 8.04 -3.93
CA GLN A 273 10.67 6.71 -4.44
C GLN A 273 9.96 5.56 -3.70
N ASN A 274 9.78 5.68 -2.39
CA ASN A 274 9.07 4.70 -1.58
C ASN A 274 7.60 4.55 -1.99
N GLN A 275 6.95 5.65 -2.43
CA GLN A 275 5.58 5.63 -2.93
C GLN A 275 5.51 5.18 -4.40
N LEU A 276 6.50 5.58 -5.21
CA LEU A 276 6.54 5.22 -6.62
C LEU A 276 6.77 3.71 -6.80
N SER A 277 7.67 3.11 -6.00
CA SER A 277 8.00 1.68 -6.07
C SER A 277 6.90 0.72 -5.66
N ILE A 278 5.83 1.19 -4.99
CA ILE A 278 4.66 0.37 -4.64
C ILE A 278 3.96 -0.14 -5.92
N ILE A 279 4.03 0.61 -7.01
CA ILE A 279 3.37 0.26 -8.28
C ILE A 279 4.36 -0.37 -9.23
N PRO A 280 4.10 -1.58 -9.72
CA PRO A 280 4.98 -2.25 -10.67
C PRO A 280 4.87 -1.63 -12.07
N GLY A 281 6.01 -1.20 -12.60
CA GLY A 281 6.15 -0.75 -13.98
C GLY A 281 5.84 0.73 -14.24
N ALA A 282 6.73 1.36 -15.01
CA ALA A 282 6.72 2.80 -15.26
C ALA A 282 5.41 3.34 -15.89
N ALA A 283 4.74 2.54 -16.71
CA ALA A 283 3.47 2.95 -17.32
C ALA A 283 2.34 3.12 -16.32
N LEU A 284 2.21 2.20 -15.33
CA LEU A 284 1.22 2.31 -14.26
C LEU A 284 1.60 3.38 -13.23
N GLN A 285 2.89 3.56 -12.97
CA GLN A 285 3.39 4.66 -12.15
C GLN A 285 3.01 6.01 -12.78
N MET A 286 3.25 6.19 -14.09
CA MET A 286 2.87 7.40 -14.81
C MET A 286 1.35 7.62 -14.77
N GLN A 287 0.56 6.57 -14.96
CA GLN A 287 -0.90 6.65 -14.85
C GLN A 287 -1.34 7.18 -13.47
N ARG A 288 -0.73 6.71 -12.39
CA ARG A 288 -1.03 7.18 -11.02
C ARG A 288 -0.65 8.63 -10.82
N GLU A 289 0.52 9.06 -11.28
CA GLU A 289 0.98 10.44 -11.16
C GLU A 289 0.06 11.41 -11.91
N VAL A 290 -0.36 11.07 -13.14
CA VAL A 290 -1.33 11.86 -13.89
C VAL A 290 -2.68 11.92 -13.18
N LEU A 291 -3.16 10.79 -12.64
CA LEU A 291 -4.41 10.75 -11.89
C LEU A 291 -4.33 11.64 -10.64
N TRP A 292 -3.23 11.56 -9.89
CA TRP A 292 -3.01 12.40 -8.72
C TRP A 292 -3.03 13.90 -9.05
N TYR A 293 -2.28 14.29 -10.08
CA TYR A 293 -2.27 15.66 -10.57
C TYR A 293 -3.69 16.15 -10.91
N LYS A 294 -4.46 15.32 -11.63
CA LYS A 294 -5.84 15.64 -12.00
C LYS A 294 -6.81 15.72 -10.82
N GLU A 295 -6.63 14.91 -9.80
CA GLU A 295 -7.48 14.99 -8.59
C GLU A 295 -7.19 16.26 -7.79
N VAL A 296 -5.92 16.66 -7.68
CA VAL A 296 -5.55 17.95 -7.04
C VAL A 296 -6.02 19.14 -7.89
N GLU A 297 -5.93 19.07 -9.22
CA GLU A 297 -6.40 20.11 -10.15
C GLU A 297 -7.90 20.41 -9.96
N LYS A 298 -8.73 19.43 -9.61
CA LYS A 298 -10.17 19.62 -9.35
C LYS A 298 -10.43 20.52 -8.13
N ILE A 299 -9.54 20.48 -7.14
CA ILE A 299 -9.69 21.27 -5.90
C ILE A 299 -9.16 22.69 -6.08
N VAL A 300 -8.08 22.84 -6.85
CA VAL A 300 -7.44 24.13 -7.08
C VAL A 300 -8.31 24.99 -8.01
N GLN A 301 -8.57 26.24 -7.58
CA GLN A 301 -9.36 27.18 -8.35
C GLN A 301 -8.73 27.44 -9.72
N PRO A 302 -9.52 27.69 -10.79
CA PRO A 302 -9.01 27.88 -12.15
C PRO A 302 -7.91 28.95 -12.27
N LEU A 303 -8.01 30.03 -11.52
CA LEU A 303 -7.03 31.12 -11.51
C LEU A 303 -5.62 30.66 -11.09
N TYR A 304 -5.53 29.67 -10.20
CA TYR A 304 -4.26 29.18 -9.67
C TYR A 304 -3.66 28.04 -10.50
N ARG A 305 -4.37 27.50 -11.49
CA ARG A 305 -3.88 26.38 -12.32
C ARG A 305 -2.75 26.77 -13.25
N ASP A 306 -2.80 27.99 -13.77
CA ASP A 306 -1.79 28.53 -14.68
C ASP A 306 -0.87 29.55 -14.00
N MET A 307 -0.97 29.67 -12.67
CA MET A 307 -0.13 30.57 -11.88
C MET A 307 1.34 30.13 -11.97
N LYS A 308 2.24 31.11 -12.15
CA LYS A 308 3.68 30.86 -12.15
C LYS A 308 4.26 30.99 -10.75
N ASN A 309 5.17 30.07 -10.40
CA ASN A 309 5.96 30.14 -9.18
C ASN A 309 7.11 31.19 -9.30
N ASN A 310 7.95 31.32 -8.28
CA ASN A 310 9.09 32.23 -8.26
C ASN A 310 10.15 31.92 -9.35
N ALA A 311 10.19 30.69 -9.85
CA ALA A 311 11.05 30.27 -10.97
C ALA A 311 10.40 30.56 -12.35
N GLY A 312 9.18 31.11 -12.39
CA GLY A 312 8.47 31.41 -13.63
C GLY A 312 7.79 30.21 -14.29
N GLN A 313 7.75 29.05 -13.61
CA GLN A 313 7.16 27.79 -14.11
C GLN A 313 5.69 27.66 -13.69
N THR A 314 4.85 27.16 -14.58
CA THR A 314 3.48 26.72 -14.25
C THR A 314 3.50 25.33 -13.63
N PRO A 315 2.43 24.89 -12.92
CA PRO A 315 2.32 23.51 -12.43
C PRO A 315 2.49 22.47 -13.54
N TYR A 316 1.98 22.76 -14.73
CA TYR A 316 2.07 21.85 -15.87
C TYR A 316 3.50 21.74 -16.40
N ASP A 317 4.27 22.86 -16.46
CA ASP A 317 5.68 22.84 -16.87
C ASP A 317 6.50 21.94 -15.94
N ILE A 318 6.32 22.08 -14.61
CA ILE A 318 6.98 21.22 -13.61
C ILE A 318 6.59 19.76 -13.81
N PHE A 319 5.30 19.49 -14.07
CA PHE A 319 4.84 18.12 -14.27
C PHE A 319 5.54 17.45 -15.45
N LEU A 320 5.64 18.14 -16.58
CA LEU A 320 6.32 17.60 -17.77
C LEU A 320 7.81 17.36 -17.53
N GLU A 321 8.48 18.31 -16.88
CA GLU A 321 9.93 18.22 -16.59
C GLU A 321 10.25 17.07 -15.63
N GLU A 322 9.55 17.00 -14.50
CA GLU A 322 9.78 16.00 -13.46
C GLU A 322 9.42 14.56 -13.90
N HIS A 323 8.44 14.41 -14.80
CA HIS A 323 7.95 13.11 -15.25
C HIS A 323 8.50 12.66 -16.61
N GLU A 324 9.37 13.46 -17.27
CA GLU A 324 9.90 13.13 -18.60
C GLU A 324 10.57 11.75 -18.65
N LYS A 325 11.38 11.43 -17.66
CA LYS A 325 12.07 10.14 -17.58
C LYS A 325 11.08 8.98 -17.39
N LEU A 326 10.13 9.13 -16.47
CA LEU A 326 9.11 8.13 -16.19
C LEU A 326 8.22 7.87 -17.41
N MET A 327 7.87 8.93 -18.12
CA MET A 327 7.08 8.87 -19.36
C MET A 327 7.82 8.09 -20.46
N LYS A 328 9.12 8.36 -20.69
CA LYS A 328 9.94 7.64 -21.66
C LYS A 328 10.11 6.15 -21.31
N GLU A 329 10.29 5.84 -20.02
CA GLU A 329 10.38 4.46 -19.54
C GLU A 329 9.02 3.74 -19.72
N GLY A 330 7.91 4.41 -19.39
CA GLY A 330 6.55 3.92 -19.61
C GLY A 330 6.25 3.64 -21.08
N GLU A 331 6.58 4.56 -21.98
CA GLU A 331 6.47 4.40 -23.43
C GLU A 331 7.24 3.18 -23.93
N LYS A 332 8.51 3.05 -23.53
CA LYS A 332 9.36 1.92 -23.90
C LYS A 332 8.75 0.58 -23.46
N LEU A 333 8.28 0.50 -22.22
CA LEU A 333 7.66 -0.69 -21.67
C LEU A 333 6.38 -1.07 -22.43
N MET A 334 5.50 -0.09 -22.67
CA MET A 334 4.24 -0.30 -23.40
C MET A 334 4.48 -0.77 -24.85
N LYS A 335 5.44 -0.14 -25.55
CA LYS A 335 5.82 -0.54 -26.93
C LYS A 335 6.41 -1.95 -26.96
N GLN A 336 7.26 -2.32 -26.00
CA GLN A 336 7.81 -3.67 -25.90
C GLN A 336 6.71 -4.72 -25.67
N THR A 337 5.80 -4.45 -24.73
CA THR A 337 4.67 -5.35 -24.44
C THR A 337 3.76 -5.49 -25.64
N ALA A 338 3.39 -4.39 -26.29
CA ALA A 338 2.54 -4.41 -27.48
C ALA A 338 3.18 -5.18 -28.63
N LYS A 339 4.48 -4.99 -28.90
CA LYS A 339 5.21 -5.75 -29.93
C LYS A 339 5.22 -7.24 -29.65
N SER A 340 5.50 -7.66 -28.42
CA SER A 340 5.54 -9.08 -28.04
C SER A 340 4.14 -9.73 -28.18
N CYS A 341 3.11 -9.07 -27.70
CA CYS A 341 1.74 -9.57 -27.82
C CYS A 341 1.26 -9.59 -29.26
N MET A 342 1.61 -8.59 -30.07
CA MET A 342 1.26 -8.51 -31.50
C MET A 342 1.86 -9.67 -32.28
N LEU A 343 3.12 -10.08 -32.05
CA LEU A 343 3.72 -11.24 -32.67
C LEU A 343 2.92 -12.51 -32.39
N VAL A 344 2.54 -12.75 -31.13
CA VAL A 344 1.70 -13.92 -30.78
C VAL A 344 0.35 -13.86 -31.49
N THR A 345 -0.28 -12.70 -31.50
CA THR A 345 -1.58 -12.49 -32.13
C THR A 345 -1.53 -12.74 -33.66
N MET A 346 -0.45 -12.30 -34.32
CA MET A 346 -0.24 -12.54 -35.76
C MET A 346 -0.08 -14.04 -36.05
N LEU A 347 0.66 -14.77 -35.20
CA LEU A 347 0.81 -16.21 -35.34
C LEU A 347 -0.54 -16.95 -35.23
N ILE A 348 -1.34 -16.58 -34.23
CA ILE A 348 -2.67 -17.15 -34.04
C ILE A 348 -3.57 -16.84 -35.23
N ALA A 349 -3.61 -15.57 -35.66
CA ALA A 349 -4.41 -15.15 -36.81
C ALA A 349 -4.06 -15.91 -38.07
N THR A 350 -2.76 -16.15 -38.37
CA THR A 350 -2.34 -16.92 -39.55
C THR A 350 -2.73 -18.39 -39.45
N VAL A 351 -2.60 -19.03 -38.29
CA VAL A 351 -3.02 -20.41 -38.07
C VAL A 351 -4.53 -20.55 -38.28
N VAL A 352 -5.31 -19.73 -37.60
CA VAL A 352 -6.77 -19.76 -37.68
C VAL A 352 -7.26 -19.45 -39.10
N PHE A 353 -6.61 -18.50 -39.79
CA PHE A 353 -6.95 -18.22 -41.21
C PHE A 353 -6.70 -19.43 -42.14
N THR A 354 -5.63 -20.20 -41.93
CA THR A 354 -5.35 -21.38 -42.70
C THR A 354 -6.32 -22.53 -42.42
N THR A 355 -6.75 -22.70 -41.17
CA THR A 355 -7.70 -23.73 -40.76
C THR A 355 -9.10 -23.50 -41.35
N ALA A 356 -9.49 -22.25 -41.58
CA ALA A 356 -10.75 -21.92 -42.27
C ALA A 356 -10.88 -22.55 -43.69
N PHE A 357 -9.75 -22.77 -44.36
CA PHE A 357 -9.72 -23.41 -45.68
C PHE A 357 -9.45 -24.91 -45.64
N THR A 358 -9.03 -25.46 -44.52
CA THR A 358 -8.69 -26.87 -44.33
C THR A 358 -9.67 -27.53 -43.35
N VAL A 359 -10.92 -27.74 -43.84
CA VAL A 359 -11.99 -28.30 -43.01
C VAL A 359 -11.69 -29.76 -42.65
N PRO A 360 -11.78 -30.13 -41.35
CA PRO A 360 -11.63 -31.53 -40.93
C PRO A 360 -12.61 -32.47 -41.63
N GLY A 361 -12.12 -33.62 -42.10
CA GLY A 361 -12.92 -34.61 -42.82
C GLY A 361 -13.12 -34.31 -44.33
N GLY A 362 -12.71 -33.13 -44.81
CA GLY A 362 -12.80 -32.75 -46.23
C GLY A 362 -14.20 -32.34 -46.67
N TYR A 363 -14.31 -32.10 -47.98
CA TYR A 363 -15.56 -31.66 -48.64
C TYR A 363 -16.15 -32.78 -49.47
N ASN A 364 -17.46 -32.85 -49.54
CA ASN A 364 -18.18 -33.75 -50.47
C ASN A 364 -18.03 -33.21 -51.89
N ASN A 365 -17.44 -34.01 -52.77
CA ASN A 365 -17.14 -33.63 -54.15
C ASN A 365 -18.39 -33.23 -54.97
N ASN A 366 -19.59 -33.69 -54.58
CA ASN A 366 -20.84 -33.45 -55.35
C ASN A 366 -21.55 -32.16 -54.83
N THR A 367 -21.43 -31.83 -53.55
CA THR A 367 -22.20 -30.74 -52.95
C THR A 367 -21.31 -29.57 -52.51
N GLY A 368 -19.98 -29.75 -52.43
CA GLY A 368 -19.06 -28.76 -51.94
C GLY A 368 -19.20 -28.46 -50.41
N ALA A 369 -20.06 -29.23 -49.73
CA ALA A 369 -20.28 -29.06 -48.28
C ALA A 369 -19.31 -29.93 -47.47
N PRO A 370 -18.95 -29.55 -46.21
CA PRO A 370 -18.16 -30.38 -45.32
C PRO A 370 -18.83 -31.73 -45.06
N ILE A 371 -18.08 -32.82 -45.10
CA ILE A 371 -18.63 -34.19 -44.89
C ILE A 371 -19.24 -34.30 -43.47
N LEU A 372 -18.66 -33.67 -42.47
CA LEU A 372 -19.09 -33.75 -41.09
C LEU A 372 -20.15 -32.71 -40.68
N GLN A 373 -20.78 -32.00 -41.65
CA GLN A 373 -21.71 -30.89 -41.33
C GLN A 373 -22.91 -31.27 -40.45
N ASN A 374 -23.29 -32.53 -40.39
CA ASN A 374 -24.43 -33.01 -39.56
C ASN A 374 -24.00 -33.43 -38.15
N ASP A 375 -22.71 -33.44 -37.85
CA ASP A 375 -22.23 -33.76 -36.52
C ASP A 375 -22.34 -32.51 -35.60
N LYS A 376 -23.00 -32.67 -34.44
CA LYS A 376 -23.18 -31.61 -33.45
C LYS A 376 -21.83 -31.09 -32.88
N VAL A 377 -20.84 -31.99 -32.74
CA VAL A 377 -19.52 -31.65 -32.25
C VAL A 377 -18.79 -30.81 -33.28
N PHE A 378 -18.89 -31.17 -34.56
CA PHE A 378 -18.31 -30.45 -35.69
C PHE A 378 -18.85 -29.02 -35.81
N MET A 379 -20.13 -28.77 -35.46
CA MET A 379 -20.72 -27.41 -35.53
C MET A 379 -20.04 -26.42 -34.58
N VAL A 380 -19.41 -26.87 -33.49
CA VAL A 380 -18.66 -26.00 -32.58
C VAL A 380 -17.35 -25.53 -33.20
N PHE A 381 -16.73 -26.30 -34.10
CA PHE A 381 -15.48 -25.97 -34.77
C PHE A 381 -15.55 -24.64 -35.55
N PRO A 382 -16.44 -24.42 -36.53
CA PRO A 382 -16.47 -23.17 -37.26
C PRO A 382 -16.88 -21.97 -36.43
N ILE A 383 -17.69 -22.16 -35.39
CA ILE A 383 -18.06 -21.07 -34.45
C ILE A 383 -16.84 -20.63 -33.62
N SER A 384 -16.11 -21.58 -33.04
CA SER A 384 -14.92 -21.27 -32.26
C SER A 384 -13.80 -20.68 -33.12
N GLU A 385 -13.67 -21.11 -34.37
CA GLU A 385 -12.73 -20.53 -35.30
C GLU A 385 -13.07 -19.10 -35.72
N ALA A 386 -14.35 -18.78 -35.95
CA ALA A 386 -14.81 -17.42 -36.17
C ALA A 386 -14.52 -16.51 -34.95
N VAL A 387 -14.80 -17.00 -33.74
CA VAL A 387 -14.49 -16.27 -32.50
C VAL A 387 -12.97 -16.04 -32.35
N ALA A 388 -12.17 -17.07 -32.64
CA ALA A 388 -10.69 -16.94 -32.56
C ALA A 388 -10.17 -15.91 -33.57
N THR A 389 -10.70 -15.91 -34.82
CA THR A 389 -10.32 -14.96 -35.87
C THR A 389 -10.67 -13.53 -35.46
N LEU A 390 -11.92 -13.28 -35.08
CA LEU A 390 -12.39 -11.94 -34.72
C LEU A 390 -11.61 -11.39 -33.47
N SER A 391 -11.39 -12.26 -32.50
CA SER A 391 -10.65 -11.85 -31.27
C SER A 391 -9.17 -11.58 -31.58
N SER A 392 -8.52 -12.38 -32.43
CA SER A 392 -7.11 -12.13 -32.81
C SER A 392 -6.98 -10.84 -33.63
N LEU A 393 -7.88 -10.55 -34.57
CA LEU A 393 -7.88 -9.29 -35.32
C LEU A 393 -8.12 -8.07 -34.37
N THR A 394 -9.07 -8.17 -33.44
CA THR A 394 -9.32 -7.14 -32.46
C THR A 394 -8.09 -6.87 -31.61
N SER A 395 -7.45 -7.93 -31.10
CA SER A 395 -6.22 -7.83 -30.31
C SER A 395 -5.10 -7.16 -31.12
N MET A 396 -4.91 -7.54 -32.37
CA MET A 396 -3.91 -6.94 -33.26
C MET A 396 -4.13 -5.44 -33.45
N LEU A 397 -5.39 -5.01 -33.70
CA LEU A 397 -5.74 -3.59 -33.86
C LEU A 397 -5.49 -2.80 -32.59
N MET A 398 -5.77 -3.37 -31.39
CA MET A 398 -5.51 -2.71 -30.11
C MET A 398 -4.00 -2.53 -29.89
N PHE A 399 -3.18 -3.54 -30.15
CA PHE A 399 -1.72 -3.40 -30.01
C PHE A 399 -1.12 -2.46 -31.06
N LEU A 400 -1.66 -2.44 -32.28
CA LEU A 400 -1.26 -1.45 -33.28
C LEU A 400 -1.59 -0.03 -32.84
N SER A 401 -2.75 0.18 -32.21
CA SER A 401 -3.14 1.48 -31.65
C SER A 401 -2.16 1.93 -30.55
N ILE A 402 -1.69 0.99 -29.70
CA ILE A 402 -0.64 1.30 -28.70
C ILE A 402 0.66 1.69 -29.40
N LEU A 403 1.10 0.97 -30.45
CA LEU A 403 2.36 1.25 -31.14
C LEU A 403 2.36 2.58 -31.89
N THR A 404 1.20 3.03 -32.36
CA THR A 404 1.02 4.27 -33.13
C THR A 404 0.59 5.47 -32.28
N SER A 405 0.39 5.28 -30.97
CA SER A 405 0.04 6.35 -30.03
C SER A 405 1.13 7.41 -29.93
N ARG A 406 0.74 8.65 -29.60
CA ARG A 406 1.65 9.78 -29.39
C ARG A 406 2.31 9.79 -28.01
N TYR A 407 1.81 8.97 -27.07
CA TYR A 407 2.31 8.86 -25.70
C TYR A 407 2.34 10.20 -24.95
N THR A 408 1.26 10.96 -25.07
CA THR A 408 1.06 12.12 -24.19
C THR A 408 0.74 11.64 -22.77
N GLU A 409 0.94 12.49 -21.76
CA GLU A 409 0.64 12.18 -20.37
C GLU A 409 -0.82 11.73 -20.18
N MET A 410 -1.76 12.33 -20.93
CA MET A 410 -3.19 11.95 -20.90
C MET A 410 -3.47 10.55 -21.50
N ASP A 411 -2.65 10.10 -22.42
CA ASP A 411 -2.78 8.77 -22.99
C ASP A 411 -2.51 7.69 -21.94
N PHE A 412 -1.58 7.93 -21.00
CA PHE A 412 -1.33 7.01 -19.90
C PHE A 412 -2.51 6.88 -18.94
N LEU A 413 -3.34 7.93 -18.80
CA LEU A 413 -4.50 7.90 -17.92
C LEU A 413 -5.64 7.04 -18.46
N ASN A 414 -5.99 7.16 -19.73
CA ASN A 414 -7.21 6.60 -20.31
C ASN A 414 -6.96 5.63 -21.47
N SER A 415 -6.30 6.09 -22.53
CA SER A 415 -6.26 5.39 -23.81
C SER A 415 -5.38 4.16 -23.79
N LEU A 416 -4.15 4.28 -23.30
CA LEU A 416 -3.16 3.19 -23.28
C LEU A 416 -3.57 2.01 -22.40
N PRO A 417 -4.03 2.21 -21.14
CA PRO A 417 -4.52 1.11 -20.30
C PRO A 417 -5.74 0.42 -20.90
N PHE A 418 -6.67 1.19 -21.48
CA PHE A 418 -7.86 0.66 -22.11
C PHE A 418 -7.51 -0.27 -23.29
N TRP A 419 -6.67 0.20 -24.22
CA TRP A 419 -6.23 -0.61 -25.36
C TRP A 419 -5.44 -1.84 -24.93
N LEU A 420 -4.61 -1.72 -23.89
CA LEU A 420 -3.86 -2.85 -23.34
C LEU A 420 -4.80 -3.92 -22.77
N VAL A 421 -5.78 -3.53 -21.95
CA VAL A 421 -6.73 -4.46 -21.33
C VAL A 421 -7.56 -5.18 -22.39
N ILE A 422 -8.11 -4.44 -23.37
CA ILE A 422 -8.90 -5.04 -24.45
C ILE A 422 -8.01 -5.93 -25.32
N GLY A 423 -6.81 -5.47 -25.70
CA GLY A 423 -5.89 -6.24 -26.54
C GLY A 423 -5.48 -7.56 -25.90
N VAL A 424 -5.09 -7.53 -24.61
CA VAL A 424 -4.73 -8.74 -23.85
C VAL A 424 -5.94 -9.64 -23.64
N GLY A 425 -7.11 -9.07 -23.28
CA GLY A 425 -8.35 -9.83 -23.11
C GLY A 425 -8.77 -10.55 -24.39
N ALA A 426 -8.75 -9.85 -25.53
CA ALA A 426 -9.06 -10.42 -26.84
C ALA A 426 -8.04 -11.51 -27.24
N LEU A 427 -6.75 -11.32 -26.92
CA LEU A 427 -5.72 -12.34 -27.13
C LEU A 427 -6.04 -13.63 -26.36
N PHE A 428 -6.44 -13.51 -25.08
CA PHE A 428 -6.83 -14.69 -24.28
C PHE A 428 -8.07 -15.40 -24.86
N ILE A 429 -9.08 -14.65 -25.26
CA ILE A 429 -10.29 -15.23 -25.90
C ILE A 429 -9.89 -15.96 -27.16
N SER A 430 -9.01 -15.39 -27.99
CA SER A 430 -8.52 -16.01 -29.24
C SER A 430 -7.78 -17.33 -28.96
N ILE A 431 -6.90 -17.37 -27.96
CA ILE A 431 -6.17 -18.59 -27.55
C ILE A 431 -7.16 -19.68 -27.12
N VAL A 432 -8.11 -19.34 -26.23
CA VAL A 432 -9.12 -20.30 -25.77
C VAL A 432 -9.97 -20.82 -26.90
N ALA A 433 -10.48 -19.93 -27.77
CA ALA A 433 -11.31 -20.30 -28.91
C ALA A 433 -10.55 -21.19 -29.90
N MET A 434 -9.27 -20.90 -30.20
CA MET A 434 -8.41 -21.75 -31.03
C MET A 434 -8.23 -23.15 -30.42
N MET A 435 -8.05 -23.23 -29.09
CA MET A 435 -7.94 -24.54 -28.42
C MET A 435 -9.25 -25.32 -28.45
N VAL A 436 -10.40 -24.65 -28.32
CA VAL A 436 -11.72 -25.30 -28.48
C VAL A 436 -11.89 -25.82 -29.92
N ALA A 437 -11.50 -25.03 -30.92
CA ALA A 437 -11.54 -25.46 -32.33
C ALA A 437 -10.67 -26.71 -32.56
N PHE A 438 -9.45 -26.71 -32.04
CA PHE A 438 -8.56 -27.86 -32.14
C PHE A 438 -9.12 -29.11 -31.41
N CYS A 439 -9.68 -28.94 -30.21
CA CYS A 439 -10.32 -30.01 -29.46
C CYS A 439 -11.52 -30.62 -30.16
N THR A 440 -12.39 -29.79 -30.74
CA THR A 440 -13.57 -30.25 -31.51
C THR A 440 -13.18 -30.95 -32.80
N CYS A 441 -12.11 -30.48 -33.44
CA CYS A 441 -11.55 -31.16 -34.62
C CYS A 441 -11.10 -32.58 -34.28
N LEU A 442 -10.32 -32.78 -33.19
CA LEU A 442 -9.86 -34.12 -32.79
C LEU A 442 -11.01 -35.04 -32.39
N LEU A 443 -12.01 -34.54 -31.65
CA LEU A 443 -13.19 -35.31 -31.24
C LEU A 443 -14.03 -35.77 -32.44
N SER A 444 -14.12 -34.97 -33.49
CA SER A 444 -14.86 -35.33 -34.71
C SER A 444 -14.15 -36.40 -35.57
N TYR A 445 -12.81 -36.53 -35.40
CA TYR A 445 -12.01 -37.46 -36.18
C TYR A 445 -11.99 -38.90 -35.63
N GLU A 446 -12.06 -39.06 -34.30
CA GLU A 446 -11.95 -40.38 -33.63
C GLU A 446 -13.03 -40.53 -32.52
N HIS A 447 -14.21 -41.04 -32.94
CA HIS A 447 -15.19 -41.49 -31.96
C HIS A 447 -14.66 -42.73 -31.23
N GLY A 448 -14.10 -42.54 -30.01
CA GLY A 448 -13.90 -43.65 -29.06
C GLY A 448 -12.51 -43.90 -28.53
N LEU A 449 -11.47 -43.12 -28.81
CA LEU A 449 -10.15 -43.36 -28.24
C LEU A 449 -9.93 -42.58 -26.92
N VAL A 450 -9.75 -43.28 -25.83
CA VAL A 450 -9.39 -42.70 -24.49
C VAL A 450 -8.08 -41.89 -24.58
N ALA A 451 -7.17 -42.24 -25.49
CA ALA A 451 -5.94 -41.51 -25.74
C ALA A 451 -6.18 -40.07 -26.27
N ALA A 452 -7.21 -39.88 -27.15
CA ALA A 452 -7.55 -38.57 -27.69
C ALA A 452 -8.08 -37.63 -26.56
N THR A 453 -8.90 -38.13 -25.65
CA THR A 453 -9.41 -37.34 -24.53
C THR A 453 -8.31 -36.95 -23.51
N ALA A 454 -7.31 -37.80 -23.30
CA ALA A 454 -6.14 -37.52 -22.44
C ALA A 454 -5.23 -36.43 -23.06
N LEU A 455 -4.97 -36.53 -24.38
CA LEU A 455 -4.24 -35.48 -25.11
C LEU A 455 -4.98 -34.15 -25.12
N LEU A 456 -6.30 -34.16 -25.28
CA LEU A 456 -7.16 -32.99 -25.15
C LEU A 456 -7.06 -32.31 -23.82
N ALA A 457 -7.15 -33.06 -22.71
CA ALA A 457 -7.01 -32.51 -21.36
C ALA A 457 -5.62 -31.89 -21.14
N PHE A 458 -4.57 -32.52 -21.66
CA PHE A 458 -3.21 -32.01 -21.58
C PHE A 458 -3.03 -30.70 -22.35
N PHE A 459 -3.48 -30.64 -23.62
CA PHE A 459 -3.37 -29.41 -24.39
C PHE A 459 -4.24 -28.26 -23.85
N ALA A 460 -5.43 -28.55 -23.32
CA ALA A 460 -6.28 -27.55 -22.71
C ALA A 460 -5.70 -27.00 -21.40
N SER A 461 -4.88 -27.78 -20.68
CA SER A 461 -4.26 -27.34 -19.41
C SER A 461 -3.24 -26.20 -19.60
N VAL A 462 -2.51 -26.15 -20.74
CA VAL A 462 -1.45 -25.18 -21.00
C VAL A 462 -1.98 -23.74 -21.05
N PRO A 463 -3.00 -23.39 -21.87
CA PRO A 463 -3.56 -22.03 -21.88
C PRO A 463 -4.26 -21.68 -20.58
N ILE A 464 -4.89 -22.64 -19.90
CA ILE A 464 -5.49 -22.40 -18.57
C ILE A 464 -4.41 -22.01 -17.58
N MET A 465 -3.30 -22.75 -17.52
CA MET A 465 -2.17 -22.43 -16.67
C MET A 465 -1.56 -21.05 -16.98
N PHE A 466 -1.44 -20.71 -18.27
CA PHE A 466 -0.96 -19.40 -18.70
C PHE A 466 -1.90 -18.27 -18.30
N ILE A 467 -3.22 -18.45 -18.42
CA ILE A 467 -4.23 -17.49 -17.97
C ILE A 467 -4.10 -17.28 -16.45
N ILE A 468 -3.98 -18.36 -15.66
CA ILE A 468 -3.81 -18.29 -14.21
C ILE A 468 -2.54 -17.52 -13.84
N LEU A 469 -1.41 -17.80 -14.52
CA LEU A 469 -0.14 -17.12 -14.28
C LEU A 469 -0.15 -15.63 -14.65
N LYS A 470 -0.93 -15.23 -15.66
CA LYS A 470 -1.03 -13.83 -16.14
C LYS A 470 -2.23 -13.08 -15.58
N TYR A 471 -3.13 -13.76 -14.86
CA TYR A 471 -4.30 -13.16 -14.24
C TYR A 471 -3.95 -12.00 -13.29
N GLU A 472 -2.88 -12.14 -12.51
CA GLU A 472 -2.41 -11.10 -11.59
C GLU A 472 -2.08 -9.80 -12.32
N LEU A 473 -1.43 -9.87 -13.49
CA LEU A 473 -1.08 -8.69 -14.30
C LEU A 473 -2.34 -7.99 -14.80
N LEU A 474 -3.31 -8.76 -15.34
CA LEU A 474 -4.58 -8.21 -15.81
C LEU A 474 -5.37 -7.56 -14.68
N VAL A 475 -5.46 -8.22 -13.53
CA VAL A 475 -6.14 -7.71 -12.34
C VAL A 475 -5.44 -6.45 -11.82
N THR A 476 -4.11 -6.41 -11.81
CA THR A 476 -3.34 -5.24 -11.40
C THR A 476 -3.63 -4.05 -12.31
N VAL A 477 -3.59 -4.24 -13.63
CA VAL A 477 -3.92 -3.18 -14.59
C VAL A 477 -5.36 -2.71 -14.44
N LEU A 478 -6.31 -3.62 -14.28
CA LEU A 478 -7.73 -3.28 -14.06
C LEU A 478 -7.94 -2.51 -12.75
N ARG A 479 -7.30 -2.94 -11.67
CA ARG A 479 -7.36 -2.23 -10.38
C ARG A 479 -6.73 -0.85 -10.48
N CYS A 480 -5.57 -0.72 -11.11
CA CYS A 480 -4.91 0.56 -11.32
C CYS A 480 -5.77 1.51 -12.18
N THR A 481 -6.43 0.99 -13.19
CA THR A 481 -7.21 1.83 -14.13
C THR A 481 -8.58 2.21 -13.57
N TYR A 482 -9.28 1.28 -12.95
CA TYR A 482 -10.66 1.51 -12.48
C TYR A 482 -10.78 1.69 -10.97
N GLY A 483 -9.89 1.10 -10.16
CA GLY A 483 -9.89 1.20 -8.71
C GLY A 483 -9.41 2.55 -8.18
N CYS A 484 -8.58 3.27 -8.94
CA CYS A 484 -8.03 4.57 -8.52
C CYS A 484 -9.09 5.64 -8.28
N ARG A 485 -10.19 5.63 -8.99
CA ARG A 485 -11.30 6.57 -8.78
C ARG A 485 -12.00 6.38 -7.43
N TRP A 486 -11.95 5.18 -6.86
CA TRP A 486 -12.51 4.87 -5.54
C TRP A 486 -11.62 5.37 -4.39
N LEU A 487 -10.33 5.55 -4.62
CA LEU A 487 -9.37 6.02 -3.63
C LEU A 487 -9.65 7.46 -3.16
N PHE A 488 -10.19 8.30 -4.04
CA PHE A 488 -10.47 9.71 -3.79
C PHE A 488 -11.92 9.96 -3.34
N ARG A 489 -12.53 8.97 -2.65
CA ARG A 489 -13.89 9.11 -2.12
C ARG A 489 -13.83 9.56 -0.66
N SER A 490 -14.62 10.58 -0.32
CA SER A 490 -14.84 11.00 1.06
C SER A 490 -15.48 9.87 1.87
N ASN A 491 -14.99 9.64 3.09
CA ASN A 491 -15.49 8.63 4.02
C ASN A 491 -16.26 9.24 5.21
N ASN A 492 -16.49 10.56 5.23
CA ASN A 492 -17.18 11.31 6.30
C ASN A 492 -16.62 11.05 7.71
N ARG A 493 -15.29 10.94 7.84
CA ARG A 493 -14.64 10.59 9.11
C ARG A 493 -14.55 11.73 10.11
N LEU A 494 -14.52 12.99 9.64
CA LEU A 494 -14.38 14.16 10.53
C LEU A 494 -15.66 14.45 11.30
N PHE A 495 -16.82 14.04 10.78
CA PHE A 495 -18.13 14.39 11.32
C PHE A 495 -18.91 13.19 11.88
N THR A 496 -18.34 11.99 11.84
CA THR A 496 -18.82 10.80 12.54
C THR A 496 -18.05 10.55 13.81
#